data_b563f51d26afb2f506de49ec85a7ba56
#
_entry.id   b563f51d26afb2f506de49ec85a7ba56
#
_cell.length_a   1.000
_cell.length_b   1.000
_cell.length_c   1.000
_cell.angle_alpha   90.00
_cell.angle_beta   90.00
_cell.angle_gamma   90.00
#
_symmetry.space_group_name_H-M   'P 1'
#
loop_
_entity.id
_entity.type
_entity.pdbx_description
1 polymer ?
#
loop_
_entity_poly.entity_id
_entity_poly.type
_entity_poly.pdbx_seq_one_letter_code
_entity_poly.pdbx_strand_id
1 'polypeptide(L)'
;MPRKRILHRLAYLYLFLIGFFGRILPRWLMLWFAVLIGTFYWAVMKYDREMVRRNLRHVLDDPSQIGRTVRRLYVRYAKYLVDFTRMNLLKEKHLRRLVLRFEGKENIDGAIARGKGTLILTAHLGNWEMGGIFLSLMGYSLTIITAPDVEERLHDYRVRLRHEQKIKVVTLDDSLASSLAVLKALQANELVALLGDRDLFGKGIPVRFFGQKVFFPVGPALLSYLSDAALIPTFVLMDRNNRYRCIAEPPIDLQRSGKRDKDLAENTQRIAVVLEKFIRNYPDQWYTFYDYFSRHKAP
;
A
#
# COMPACT_ATOMS: atom_id res chain seq x y z
N MET A 1 27.24 -9.23 3.01
CA MET A 1 26.52 -8.44 4.05
C MET A 1 26.86 -6.94 4.12
N PRO A 2 28.07 -6.41 3.85
CA PRO A 2 28.36 -4.97 3.92
C PRO A 2 27.58 -4.13 2.87
N ARG A 3 27.36 -4.67 1.67
CA ARG A 3 26.68 -3.97 0.56
C ARG A 3 25.21 -3.61 0.87
N LYS A 4 24.48 -4.44 1.62
CA LYS A 4 23.10 -4.15 2.06
C LYS A 4 23.06 -3.00 3.07
N ARG A 5 24.00 -2.94 4.03
CA ARG A 5 24.08 -1.85 5.01
C ARG A 5 24.40 -0.48 4.38
N ILE A 6 25.24 -0.46 3.36
CA ILE A 6 25.58 0.77 2.61
C ILE A 6 24.33 1.25 1.84
N LEU A 7 23.63 0.35 1.16
CA LEU A 7 22.39 0.68 0.43
C LEU A 7 21.29 1.21 1.37
N HIS A 8 21.13 0.64 2.57
CA HIS A 8 20.18 1.13 3.56
C HIS A 8 20.56 2.52 4.09
N ARG A 9 21.85 2.78 4.34
CA ARG A 9 22.32 4.12 4.76
C ARG A 9 22.12 5.16 3.65
N LEU A 10 22.37 4.80 2.40
CA LEU A 10 22.11 5.67 1.26
C LEU A 10 20.63 5.96 1.06
N ALA A 11 19.77 4.96 1.26
CA ALA A 11 18.33 5.13 1.21
C ALA A 11 17.83 6.05 2.34
N TYR A 12 18.37 5.93 3.55
CA TYR A 12 18.05 6.82 4.67
C TYR A 12 18.51 8.25 4.41
N LEU A 13 19.78 8.43 3.95
CA LEU A 13 20.31 9.74 3.56
C LEU A 13 19.46 10.38 2.46
N TYR A 14 19.05 9.59 1.48
CA TYR A 14 18.15 10.02 0.41
C TYR A 14 16.81 10.50 0.95
N LEU A 15 16.15 9.73 1.83
CA LEU A 15 14.89 10.13 2.45
C LEU A 15 15.06 11.39 3.32
N PHE A 16 16.17 11.52 4.04
CA PHE A 16 16.49 12.71 4.83
C PHE A 16 16.68 13.94 3.95
N LEU A 17 17.46 13.83 2.87
CA LEU A 17 17.69 14.93 1.92
C LEU A 17 16.38 15.33 1.22
N ILE A 18 15.59 14.37 0.76
CA ILE A 18 14.27 14.67 0.16
C ILE A 18 13.36 15.33 1.19
N GLY A 19 13.35 14.87 2.44
CA GLY A 19 12.55 15.45 3.52
C GLY A 19 12.97 16.89 3.83
N PHE A 20 14.26 17.18 3.84
CA PHE A 20 14.81 18.51 4.05
C PHE A 20 14.48 19.45 2.88
N PHE A 21 14.85 19.08 1.66
CA PHE A 21 14.55 19.87 0.47
C PHE A 21 13.05 19.92 0.16
N GLY A 22 12.32 18.88 0.51
CA GLY A 22 10.88 18.79 0.36
C GLY A 22 10.11 19.86 1.14
N ARG A 23 10.69 20.39 2.22
CA ARG A 23 10.09 21.49 3.00
C ARG A 23 10.33 22.86 2.36
N ILE A 24 11.39 23.01 1.59
CA ILE A 24 11.85 24.30 1.03
C ILE A 24 11.41 24.45 -0.42
N LEU A 25 11.57 23.39 -1.22
CA LEU A 25 11.32 23.45 -2.66
C LEU A 25 9.86 23.16 -3.01
N PRO A 26 9.31 23.78 -4.07
CA PRO A 26 7.97 23.50 -4.53
C PRO A 26 7.85 22.06 -5.06
N ARG A 27 6.66 21.44 -4.91
CA ARG A 27 6.41 20.05 -5.30
C ARG A 27 6.77 19.74 -6.76
N TRP A 28 6.45 20.66 -7.70
CA TRP A 28 6.72 20.44 -9.12
C TRP A 28 8.23 20.26 -9.41
N LEU A 29 9.08 21.03 -8.73
CA LEU A 29 10.53 20.94 -8.87
C LEU A 29 11.07 19.63 -8.28
N MET A 30 10.55 19.23 -7.10
CA MET A 30 10.92 17.95 -6.49
C MET A 30 10.48 16.77 -7.36
N LEU A 31 9.32 16.84 -8.00
CA LEU A 31 8.87 15.81 -8.94
C LEU A 31 9.72 15.74 -10.21
N TRP A 32 10.27 16.87 -10.65
CA TRP A 32 11.23 16.90 -11.75
C TRP A 32 12.54 16.18 -11.36
N PHE A 33 13.09 16.48 -10.19
CA PHE A 33 14.24 15.73 -9.66
C PHE A 33 13.92 14.24 -9.47
N ALA A 34 12.73 13.88 -9.05
CA ALA A 34 12.31 12.49 -8.93
C ALA A 34 12.37 11.74 -10.29
N VAL A 35 12.08 12.40 -11.41
CA VAL A 35 12.22 11.79 -12.74
C VAL A 35 13.70 11.47 -13.03
N LEU A 36 14.61 12.41 -12.75
CA LEU A 36 16.04 12.20 -12.95
C LEU A 36 16.56 11.06 -12.06
N ILE A 37 16.25 11.12 -10.77
CA ILE A 37 16.71 10.14 -9.78
C ILE A 37 16.12 8.77 -10.08
N GLY A 38 14.81 8.67 -10.35
CA GLY A 38 14.16 7.42 -10.70
C GLY A 38 14.74 6.79 -11.98
N THR A 39 15.05 7.61 -12.99
CA THR A 39 15.72 7.15 -14.22
C THR A 39 17.15 6.68 -13.95
N PHE A 40 17.89 7.40 -13.11
CA PHE A 40 19.24 7.00 -12.69
C PHE A 40 19.23 5.66 -11.95
N TYR A 41 18.35 5.50 -10.94
CA TYR A 41 18.21 4.23 -10.22
C TYR A 41 17.81 3.08 -11.13
N TRP A 42 16.88 3.31 -12.04
CA TRP A 42 16.53 2.32 -13.07
C TRP A 42 17.75 1.89 -13.91
N ALA A 43 18.65 2.83 -14.26
CA ALA A 43 19.84 2.51 -15.05
C ALA A 43 20.87 1.68 -14.26
N VAL A 44 21.12 2.03 -12.98
CA VAL A 44 22.19 1.44 -12.17
C VAL A 44 21.79 0.19 -11.38
N MET A 45 20.52 0.07 -10.94
CA MET A 45 20.05 -1.04 -10.11
C MET A 45 19.65 -2.25 -10.97
N LYS A 46 20.65 -2.89 -11.58
CA LYS A 46 20.45 -4.01 -12.53
C LYS A 46 19.71 -5.18 -11.90
N TYR A 47 20.04 -5.55 -10.65
CA TYR A 47 19.43 -6.67 -9.93
C TYR A 47 17.94 -6.43 -9.65
N ASP A 48 17.63 -5.33 -8.97
CA ASP A 48 16.24 -5.00 -8.61
C ASP A 48 15.37 -4.81 -9.86
N ARG A 49 15.96 -4.21 -10.92
CA ARG A 49 15.30 -4.06 -12.23
C ARG A 49 14.93 -5.41 -12.85
N GLU A 50 15.81 -6.42 -12.74
CA GLU A 50 15.49 -7.75 -13.24
C GLU A 50 14.39 -8.42 -12.40
N MET A 51 14.36 -8.22 -11.08
CA MET A 51 13.27 -8.72 -10.22
C MET A 51 11.93 -8.11 -10.61
N VAL A 52 11.89 -6.78 -10.79
CA VAL A 52 10.67 -6.08 -11.28
C VAL A 52 10.25 -6.62 -12.65
N ARG A 53 11.22 -6.85 -13.56
CA ARG A 53 10.93 -7.42 -14.88
C ARG A 53 10.32 -8.81 -14.80
N ARG A 54 10.83 -9.70 -13.92
CA ARG A 54 10.28 -11.03 -13.68
C ARG A 54 8.84 -10.95 -13.17
N ASN A 55 8.57 -10.10 -12.21
CA ASN A 55 7.22 -9.91 -11.70
C ASN A 55 6.26 -9.45 -12.79
N LEU A 56 6.66 -8.46 -13.60
CA LEU A 56 5.82 -7.92 -14.67
C LEU A 56 5.57 -8.90 -15.82
N ARG A 57 6.39 -9.94 -16.01
CA ARG A 57 6.11 -11.02 -16.96
C ARG A 57 4.84 -11.83 -16.61
N HIS A 58 4.48 -11.90 -15.33
CA HIS A 58 3.24 -12.52 -14.89
C HIS A 58 2.04 -11.57 -14.96
N VAL A 59 2.30 -10.25 -14.89
CA VAL A 59 1.26 -9.22 -14.80
C VAL A 59 0.80 -8.74 -16.16
N LEU A 60 1.73 -8.61 -17.12
CA LEU A 60 1.48 -8.04 -18.45
C LEU A 60 1.31 -9.15 -19.48
N ASP A 61 0.24 -9.06 -20.25
CA ASP A 61 -0.03 -10.01 -21.36
C ASP A 61 0.88 -9.74 -22.58
N ASP A 62 1.32 -8.48 -22.77
CA ASP A 62 2.22 -8.06 -23.85
C ASP A 62 3.66 -7.85 -23.33
N PRO A 63 4.60 -8.76 -23.65
CA PRO A 63 6.00 -8.66 -23.23
C PRO A 63 6.73 -7.40 -23.73
N SER A 64 6.28 -6.81 -24.84
CA SER A 64 6.90 -5.60 -25.42
C SER A 64 6.78 -4.38 -24.49
N GLN A 65 5.77 -4.36 -23.63
CA GLN A 65 5.51 -3.27 -22.69
C GLN A 65 6.37 -3.33 -21.42
N ILE A 66 6.98 -4.49 -21.11
CA ILE A 66 7.70 -4.72 -19.85
C ILE A 66 8.80 -3.68 -19.64
N GLY A 67 9.66 -3.48 -20.62
CA GLY A 67 10.80 -2.55 -20.49
C GLY A 67 10.37 -1.12 -20.14
N ARG A 68 9.33 -0.62 -20.82
CA ARG A 68 8.75 0.71 -20.60
C ARG A 68 8.08 0.80 -19.22
N THR A 69 7.35 -0.23 -18.83
CA THR A 69 6.63 -0.29 -17.55
C THR A 69 7.61 -0.33 -16.38
N VAL A 70 8.70 -1.12 -16.47
CA VAL A 70 9.78 -1.13 -15.47
C VAL A 70 10.37 0.27 -15.27
N ARG A 71 10.73 0.99 -16.35
CA ARG A 71 11.28 2.34 -16.22
C ARG A 71 10.27 3.30 -15.57
N ARG A 72 8.99 3.24 -15.96
CA ARG A 72 7.93 4.05 -15.37
C ARG A 72 7.77 3.76 -13.89
N LEU A 73 7.85 2.50 -13.47
CA LEU A 73 7.73 2.09 -12.08
C LEU A 73 8.81 2.77 -11.20
N TYR A 74 10.07 2.80 -11.62
CA TYR A 74 11.13 3.50 -10.89
C TYR A 74 10.85 5.01 -10.76
N VAL A 75 10.40 5.65 -11.83
CA VAL A 75 10.04 7.07 -11.80
C VAL A 75 8.82 7.31 -10.90
N ARG A 76 7.80 6.47 -10.97
CA ARG A 76 6.61 6.55 -10.10
C ARG A 76 6.97 6.36 -8.62
N TYR A 77 7.84 5.41 -8.33
CA TYR A 77 8.31 5.18 -6.96
C TYR A 77 9.11 6.38 -6.42
N ALA A 78 9.98 6.98 -7.23
CA ALA A 78 10.69 8.20 -6.83
C ALA A 78 9.73 9.36 -6.54
N LYS A 79 8.67 9.54 -7.34
CA LYS A 79 7.61 10.53 -7.08
C LYS A 79 6.80 10.21 -5.84
N TYR A 80 6.48 8.92 -5.59
CA TYR A 80 5.86 8.46 -4.34
C TYR A 80 6.69 8.90 -3.13
N LEU A 81 8.01 8.70 -3.14
CA LEU A 81 8.91 9.10 -2.05
C LEU A 81 8.92 10.62 -1.82
N VAL A 82 8.86 11.43 -2.88
CA VAL A 82 8.72 12.89 -2.75
C VAL A 82 7.44 13.25 -2.00
N ASP A 83 6.31 12.70 -2.41
CA ASP A 83 5.03 13.01 -1.76
C ASP A 83 4.96 12.44 -0.34
N PHE A 84 5.53 11.26 -0.11
CA PHE A 84 5.67 10.67 1.22
C PHE A 84 6.41 11.60 2.21
N THR A 85 7.58 12.10 1.83
CA THR A 85 8.38 12.99 2.71
C THR A 85 7.75 14.36 2.94
N ARG A 86 6.72 14.71 2.18
CA ARG A 86 5.96 15.98 2.27
C ARG A 86 4.61 15.83 2.97
N MET A 87 4.31 14.66 3.51
CA MET A 87 3.01 14.36 4.13
C MET A 87 2.60 15.38 5.19
N ASN A 88 3.56 15.78 6.04
CA ASN A 88 3.33 16.73 7.12
C ASN A 88 3.02 18.18 6.66
N LEU A 89 3.30 18.50 5.41
CA LEU A 89 2.99 19.80 4.81
C LEU A 89 1.56 19.88 4.25
N LEU A 90 0.88 18.75 4.19
CA LEU A 90 -0.45 18.66 3.61
C LEU A 90 -1.51 19.16 4.60
N LYS A 91 -2.41 19.98 4.08
CA LYS A 91 -3.60 20.50 4.76
C LYS A 91 -4.80 20.29 3.84
N GLU A 92 -6.00 20.39 4.37
CA GLU A 92 -7.23 20.21 3.59
C GLU A 92 -7.27 21.03 2.28
N LYS A 93 -6.80 22.28 2.31
CA LYS A 93 -6.71 23.13 1.09
C LYS A 93 -5.87 22.51 -0.04
N HIS A 94 -4.92 21.61 0.28
CA HIS A 94 -4.08 20.93 -0.70
C HIS A 94 -4.79 19.72 -1.33
N LEU A 95 -5.77 19.12 -0.64
CA LEU A 95 -6.56 17.99 -1.17
C LEU A 95 -7.20 18.35 -2.50
N ARG A 96 -7.90 19.47 -2.58
CA ARG A 96 -8.59 19.93 -3.78
C ARG A 96 -7.68 20.11 -5.00
N ARG A 97 -6.36 20.33 -4.77
CA ARG A 97 -5.35 20.47 -5.83
C ARG A 97 -4.72 19.15 -6.22
N LEU A 98 -4.56 18.25 -5.25
CA LEU A 98 -3.87 16.97 -5.44
C LEU A 98 -4.83 15.85 -5.83
N VAL A 99 -6.02 15.83 -5.27
CA VAL A 99 -7.04 14.82 -5.60
C VAL A 99 -7.85 15.30 -6.78
N LEU A 100 -7.73 14.61 -7.90
CA LEU A 100 -8.51 14.87 -9.09
C LEU A 100 -9.96 14.44 -8.92
N ARG A 101 -10.13 13.22 -8.36
CA ARG A 101 -11.43 12.58 -8.19
C ARG A 101 -11.34 11.55 -7.05
N PHE A 102 -12.41 11.47 -6.25
CA PHE A 102 -12.64 10.38 -5.33
C PHE A 102 -13.90 9.63 -5.76
N GLU A 103 -13.74 8.43 -6.29
CA GLU A 103 -14.80 7.55 -6.75
C GLU A 103 -15.13 6.55 -5.66
N GLY A 104 -16.43 6.31 -5.40
CA GLY A 104 -16.88 5.34 -4.42
C GLY A 104 -16.72 5.76 -2.96
N LYS A 105 -16.60 7.06 -2.66
CA LYS A 105 -16.58 7.54 -1.27
C LYS A 105 -17.81 7.06 -0.49
N GLU A 106 -18.93 6.98 -1.13
CA GLU A 106 -20.21 6.47 -0.62
C GLU A 106 -20.11 5.03 -0.11
N ASN A 107 -19.20 4.20 -0.64
CA ASN A 107 -18.96 2.84 -0.14
C ASN A 107 -18.35 2.88 1.27
N ILE A 108 -17.44 3.83 1.53
CA ILE A 108 -16.82 4.03 2.84
C ILE A 108 -17.86 4.59 3.81
N ASP A 109 -18.60 5.63 3.41
CA ASP A 109 -19.62 6.26 4.25
C ASP A 109 -20.71 5.25 4.65
N GLY A 110 -21.18 4.44 3.69
CA GLY A 110 -22.17 3.40 3.92
C GLY A 110 -21.66 2.29 4.85
N ALA A 111 -20.37 1.93 4.76
CA ALA A 111 -19.78 0.95 5.66
C ALA A 111 -19.68 1.47 7.10
N ILE A 112 -19.24 2.72 7.28
CA ILE A 112 -19.18 3.38 8.60
C ILE A 112 -20.56 3.49 9.21
N ALA A 113 -21.60 3.81 8.43
CA ALA A 113 -22.97 3.93 8.90
C ALA A 113 -23.52 2.61 9.49
N ARG A 114 -22.91 1.45 9.15
CA ARG A 114 -23.25 0.16 9.76
C ARG A 114 -22.79 0.03 11.22
N GLY A 115 -21.89 0.87 11.71
CA GLY A 115 -21.40 0.85 13.10
C GLY A 115 -20.53 -0.37 13.47
N LYS A 116 -19.94 -1.06 12.47
CA LYS A 116 -19.11 -2.27 12.66
C LYS A 116 -17.63 -2.05 12.41
N GLY A 117 -17.20 -0.80 12.22
CA GLY A 117 -15.89 -0.45 11.69
C GLY A 117 -15.76 -0.78 10.20
N THR A 118 -14.67 -0.34 9.60
CA THR A 118 -14.45 -0.56 8.17
C THR A 118 -12.99 -0.89 7.91
N LEU A 119 -12.74 -1.98 7.21
CA LEU A 119 -11.41 -2.36 6.76
C LEU A 119 -11.14 -1.75 5.39
N ILE A 120 -10.10 -0.91 5.29
CA ILE A 120 -9.60 -0.34 4.05
C ILE A 120 -8.47 -1.23 3.54
N LEU A 121 -8.77 -2.02 2.52
CA LEU A 121 -7.82 -2.92 1.89
C LEU A 121 -7.09 -2.21 0.74
N THR A 122 -5.78 -2.22 0.77
CA THR A 122 -4.97 -1.75 -0.35
C THR A 122 -3.80 -2.71 -0.63
N ALA A 123 -2.93 -2.35 -1.57
CA ALA A 123 -1.71 -3.08 -1.90
C ALA A 123 -0.52 -2.10 -1.89
N HIS A 124 0.71 -2.61 -2.09
CA HIS A 124 1.87 -1.76 -2.37
C HIS A 124 1.77 -1.14 -3.77
N LEU A 125 0.59 -0.59 -4.07
CA LEU A 125 0.17 -0.03 -5.34
C LEU A 125 -0.18 1.46 -5.20
N GLY A 126 0.37 2.31 -6.05
CA GLY A 126 0.11 3.74 -6.03
C GLY A 126 0.69 4.46 -4.81
N ASN A 127 -0.08 5.32 -4.18
CA ASN A 127 0.37 6.05 -2.97
C ASN A 127 -0.59 5.82 -1.80
N TRP A 128 -0.50 4.65 -1.18
CA TRP A 128 -1.32 4.25 -0.03
C TRP A 128 -1.12 5.17 1.19
N GLU A 129 0.07 5.77 1.36
CA GLU A 129 0.32 6.71 2.45
C GLU A 129 -0.51 7.99 2.26
N MET A 130 -0.55 8.53 1.03
CA MET A 130 -1.42 9.65 0.71
C MET A 130 -2.90 9.31 0.90
N GLY A 131 -3.27 8.04 0.68
CA GLY A 131 -4.63 7.56 0.95
C GLY A 131 -5.01 7.72 2.41
N GLY A 132 -4.13 7.30 3.32
CA GLY A 132 -4.33 7.49 4.76
C GLY A 132 -4.50 8.96 5.13
N ILE A 133 -3.65 9.83 4.58
CA ILE A 133 -3.75 11.28 4.84
C ILE A 133 -5.06 11.86 4.29
N PHE A 134 -5.45 11.48 3.09
CA PHE A 134 -6.69 11.99 2.49
C PHE A 134 -7.89 11.60 3.35
N LEU A 135 -7.98 10.37 3.81
CA LEU A 135 -9.05 9.93 4.70
C LEU A 135 -9.02 10.69 6.03
N SER A 136 -7.86 10.85 6.66
CA SER A 136 -7.73 11.62 7.91
C SER A 136 -8.11 13.09 7.74
N LEU A 137 -7.65 13.77 6.68
CA LEU A 137 -7.99 15.16 6.39
C LEU A 137 -9.47 15.36 6.02
N MET A 138 -10.17 14.30 5.57
CA MET A 138 -11.60 14.27 5.36
C MET A 138 -12.41 14.03 6.64
N GLY A 139 -11.74 13.86 7.78
CA GLY A 139 -12.36 13.73 9.09
C GLY A 139 -12.62 12.30 9.56
N TYR A 140 -12.19 11.28 8.79
CA TYR A 140 -12.34 9.90 9.24
C TYR A 140 -11.34 9.55 10.35
N SER A 141 -11.80 8.86 11.41
CA SER A 141 -10.90 8.24 12.39
C SER A 141 -10.21 7.04 11.74
N LEU A 142 -8.89 7.08 11.66
CA LEU A 142 -8.10 6.12 10.90
C LEU A 142 -7.01 5.49 11.76
N THR A 143 -6.97 4.16 11.76
CA THR A 143 -5.90 3.33 12.30
C THR A 143 -5.21 2.59 11.14
N ILE A 144 -3.89 2.70 11.02
CA ILE A 144 -3.10 1.97 10.02
C ILE A 144 -2.41 0.78 10.69
N ILE A 145 -2.53 -0.39 10.08
CA ILE A 145 -1.77 -1.59 10.45
C ILE A 145 -0.45 -1.57 9.66
N THR A 146 0.67 -1.70 10.38
CA THR A 146 2.01 -1.80 9.76
C THR A 146 2.81 -2.94 10.35
N ALA A 147 3.74 -3.48 9.57
CA ALA A 147 4.80 -4.33 10.10
C ALA A 147 5.98 -3.47 10.58
N PRO A 148 6.81 -3.96 11.50
CA PRO A 148 8.03 -3.28 11.88
C PRO A 148 8.98 -3.15 10.67
N ASP A 149 9.57 -1.97 10.48
CA ASP A 149 10.63 -1.80 9.48
C ASP A 149 11.93 -2.46 9.99
N VAL A 150 12.77 -2.89 9.06
CA VAL A 150 14.10 -3.46 9.39
C VAL A 150 15.00 -2.43 10.09
N GLU A 151 14.82 -1.16 9.78
CA GLU A 151 15.53 -0.03 10.37
C GLU A 151 14.57 0.73 11.31
N GLU A 152 14.82 0.64 12.63
CA GLU A 152 13.99 1.23 13.67
C GLU A 152 13.78 2.75 13.48
N ARG A 153 14.84 3.48 13.13
CA ARG A 153 14.77 4.93 12.88
C ARG A 153 13.82 5.28 11.74
N LEU A 154 13.75 4.43 10.71
CA LEU A 154 12.83 4.63 9.59
C LEU A 154 11.39 4.33 10.02
N HIS A 155 11.21 3.30 10.85
CA HIS A 155 9.92 2.98 11.46
C HIS A 155 9.40 4.15 12.27
N ASP A 156 10.20 4.67 13.21
CA ASP A 156 9.85 5.81 14.07
C ASP A 156 9.54 7.08 13.27
N TYR A 157 10.32 7.33 12.21
CA TYR A 157 10.06 8.45 11.31
C TYR A 157 8.70 8.34 10.62
N ARG A 158 8.34 7.16 10.11
CA ARG A 158 7.05 6.88 9.47
C ARG A 158 5.89 7.00 10.45
N VAL A 159 6.04 6.43 11.65
CA VAL A 159 5.04 6.51 12.72
C VAL A 159 4.79 7.96 13.09
N ARG A 160 5.86 8.75 13.30
CA ARG A 160 5.76 10.18 13.62
C ARG A 160 5.00 10.95 12.53
N LEU A 161 5.35 10.77 11.25
CA LEU A 161 4.66 11.43 10.14
C LEU A 161 3.16 11.12 10.12
N ARG A 162 2.76 9.88 10.43
CA ARG A 162 1.36 9.48 10.51
C ARG A 162 0.65 10.13 11.70
N HIS A 163 1.30 10.16 12.87
CA HIS A 163 0.75 10.83 14.05
C HIS A 163 0.56 12.34 13.87
N GLU A 164 1.47 13.03 13.16
CA GLU A 164 1.32 14.45 12.79
C GLU A 164 0.06 14.69 11.95
N GLN A 165 -0.41 13.68 11.22
CA GLN A 165 -1.65 13.69 10.45
C GLN A 165 -2.85 13.08 11.20
N LYS A 166 -2.77 12.91 12.52
CA LYS A 166 -3.81 12.34 13.37
C LYS A 166 -4.19 10.90 13.02
N ILE A 167 -3.27 10.16 12.40
CA ILE A 167 -3.44 8.75 12.04
C ILE A 167 -2.87 7.89 13.16
N LYS A 168 -3.68 6.98 13.69
CA LYS A 168 -3.23 5.98 14.66
C LYS A 168 -2.45 4.87 13.95
N VAL A 169 -1.46 4.29 14.63
CA VAL A 169 -0.65 3.21 14.07
C VAL A 169 -0.67 2.03 15.02
N VAL A 170 -0.95 0.85 14.48
CA VAL A 170 -0.76 -0.43 15.18
C VAL A 170 0.33 -1.20 14.43
N THR A 171 1.48 -1.38 15.10
CA THR A 171 2.55 -2.23 14.57
C THR A 171 2.27 -3.67 14.97
N LEU A 172 2.14 -4.55 13.98
CA LEU A 172 1.96 -5.99 14.22
C LEU A 172 3.29 -6.63 14.60
N ASP A 173 3.32 -7.26 15.75
CA ASP A 173 4.49 -7.93 16.33
C ASP A 173 4.22 -9.41 16.69
N ASP A 174 3.24 -10.03 16.06
CA ASP A 174 2.76 -11.39 16.38
C ASP A 174 2.14 -11.52 17.79
N SER A 175 2.02 -10.44 18.56
CA SER A 175 1.39 -10.46 19.89
C SER A 175 -0.14 -10.46 19.80
N LEU A 176 -0.77 -11.04 20.84
CA LEU A 176 -2.21 -10.92 21.01
C LEU A 176 -2.64 -9.46 21.21
N ALA A 177 -1.78 -8.65 21.84
CA ALA A 177 -2.05 -7.25 22.15
C ALA A 177 -2.24 -6.42 20.88
N SER A 178 -1.38 -6.58 19.86
CA SER A 178 -1.52 -5.88 18.58
C SER A 178 -2.80 -6.29 17.83
N SER A 179 -3.14 -7.58 17.86
CA SER A 179 -4.38 -8.07 17.26
C SER A 179 -5.64 -7.52 17.97
N LEU A 180 -5.62 -7.48 19.30
CA LEU A 180 -6.71 -6.90 20.09
C LEU A 180 -6.84 -5.39 19.87
N ALA A 181 -5.73 -4.66 19.69
CA ALA A 181 -5.76 -3.23 19.38
C ALA A 181 -6.49 -2.95 18.07
N VAL A 182 -6.27 -3.77 17.05
CA VAL A 182 -6.97 -3.70 15.76
C VAL A 182 -8.47 -3.96 15.92
N LEU A 183 -8.84 -5.00 16.65
CA LEU A 183 -10.26 -5.32 16.88
C LEU A 183 -10.97 -4.22 17.70
N LYS A 184 -10.29 -3.61 18.68
CA LYS A 184 -10.82 -2.46 19.43
C LYS A 184 -11.05 -1.24 18.54
N ALA A 185 -10.16 -0.96 17.60
CA ALA A 185 -10.35 0.13 16.63
C ALA A 185 -11.60 -0.12 15.76
N LEU A 186 -11.82 -1.35 15.28
CA LEU A 186 -13.02 -1.70 14.53
C LEU A 186 -14.29 -1.58 15.39
N GLN A 187 -14.26 -2.06 16.65
CA GLN A 187 -15.37 -1.93 17.59
C GLN A 187 -15.70 -0.45 17.91
N ALA A 188 -14.69 0.42 17.88
CA ALA A 188 -14.87 1.88 17.99
C ALA A 188 -15.36 2.54 16.69
N ASN A 189 -15.77 1.75 15.71
CA ASN A 189 -16.23 2.19 14.39
C ASN A 189 -15.20 3.03 13.62
N GLU A 190 -13.90 2.73 13.77
CA GLU A 190 -12.83 3.39 13.03
C GLU A 190 -12.63 2.76 11.64
N LEU A 191 -11.99 3.49 10.74
CA LEU A 191 -11.36 2.91 9.56
C LEU A 191 -10.05 2.24 9.97
N VAL A 192 -9.86 1.00 9.56
CA VAL A 192 -8.59 0.27 9.77
C VAL A 192 -8.00 -0.06 8.41
N ALA A 193 -6.88 0.57 8.07
CA ALA A 193 -6.21 0.39 6.78
C ALA A 193 -5.06 -0.61 6.86
N LEU A 194 -4.99 -1.49 5.86
CA LEU A 194 -3.95 -2.50 5.75
C LEU A 194 -3.60 -2.83 4.30
N LEU A 195 -2.36 -3.30 4.11
CA LEU A 195 -1.84 -3.80 2.84
C LEU A 195 -2.06 -5.32 2.78
N GLY A 196 -2.72 -5.81 1.72
CA GLY A 196 -3.14 -7.20 1.61
C GLY A 196 -2.40 -8.03 0.57
N ASP A 197 -1.33 -7.49 -0.04
CA ASP A 197 -0.62 -8.15 -1.14
C ASP A 197 0.65 -8.93 -0.73
N ARG A 198 1.02 -8.97 0.57
CA ARG A 198 2.24 -9.65 1.02
C ARG A 198 2.03 -10.43 2.32
N ASP A 199 2.35 -11.70 2.30
CA ASP A 199 2.49 -12.49 3.53
C ASP A 199 3.87 -12.21 4.14
N LEU A 200 3.90 -11.41 5.21
CA LEU A 200 5.12 -11.00 5.90
C LEU A 200 5.53 -11.98 7.00
N PHE A 201 4.59 -12.77 7.52
CA PHE A 201 4.78 -13.62 8.69
C PHE A 201 4.84 -15.12 8.36
N GLY A 202 4.69 -15.51 7.08
CA GLY A 202 4.69 -16.89 6.66
C GLY A 202 3.49 -17.71 7.15
N LYS A 203 2.39 -17.04 7.50
CA LYS A 203 1.13 -17.64 7.97
C LYS A 203 0.00 -17.49 6.95
N GLY A 204 0.35 -17.21 5.70
CA GLY A 204 -0.59 -16.96 4.62
C GLY A 204 -1.35 -18.18 4.15
N ILE A 205 -2.39 -17.95 3.39
CA ILE A 205 -3.20 -18.97 2.72
C ILE A 205 -2.83 -19.00 1.24
N PRO A 206 -2.71 -20.21 0.62
CA PRO A 206 -2.43 -20.32 -0.80
C PRO A 206 -3.60 -19.82 -1.64
N VAL A 207 -3.30 -18.93 -2.59
CA VAL A 207 -4.26 -18.38 -3.56
C VAL A 207 -3.68 -18.43 -4.97
N ARG A 208 -4.54 -18.32 -5.98
CA ARG A 208 -4.14 -18.02 -7.36
C ARG A 208 -4.04 -16.52 -7.55
N PHE A 209 -2.85 -16.05 -8.00
CA PHE A 209 -2.58 -14.65 -8.25
C PHE A 209 -1.71 -14.54 -9.52
N PHE A 210 -2.22 -13.88 -10.56
CA PHE A 210 -1.62 -13.88 -11.90
C PHE A 210 -1.31 -15.28 -12.42
N GLY A 211 -2.22 -16.24 -12.20
CA GLY A 211 -2.05 -17.64 -12.60
C GLY A 211 -1.06 -18.45 -11.75
N GLN A 212 -0.31 -17.82 -10.85
CA GLN A 212 0.64 -18.48 -9.96
C GLN A 212 0.01 -18.83 -8.61
N LYS A 213 0.44 -19.93 -7.99
CA LYS A 213 0.04 -20.31 -6.64
C LYS A 213 0.97 -19.62 -5.63
N VAL A 214 0.47 -18.68 -4.86
CA VAL A 214 1.24 -17.88 -3.89
C VAL A 214 0.54 -17.80 -2.55
N PHE A 215 1.28 -17.52 -1.48
CA PHE A 215 0.71 -17.23 -0.17
C PHE A 215 0.28 -15.78 -0.05
N PHE A 216 -0.95 -15.57 0.39
CA PHE A 216 -1.53 -14.28 0.75
C PHE A 216 -1.83 -14.19 2.23
N PRO A 217 -1.72 -13.00 2.85
CA PRO A 217 -2.04 -12.83 4.26
C PRO A 217 -3.53 -13.11 4.51
N VAL A 218 -3.81 -13.93 5.51
CA VAL A 218 -5.19 -14.23 5.93
C VAL A 218 -5.81 -13.07 6.73
N GLY A 219 -4.98 -12.17 7.26
CA GLY A 219 -5.39 -11.09 8.17
C GLY A 219 -6.60 -10.29 7.73
N PRO A 220 -6.66 -9.76 6.48
CA PRO A 220 -7.82 -8.99 6.02
C PRO A 220 -9.14 -9.77 6.08
N ALA A 221 -9.14 -11.03 5.61
CA ALA A 221 -10.32 -11.90 5.66
C ALA A 221 -10.69 -12.26 7.09
N LEU A 222 -9.70 -12.58 7.93
CA LEU A 222 -9.91 -12.94 9.33
C LEU A 222 -10.46 -11.78 10.14
N LEU A 223 -9.92 -10.58 10.01
CA LEU A 223 -10.41 -9.39 10.71
C LEU A 223 -11.86 -9.09 10.36
N SER A 224 -12.20 -9.12 9.08
CA SER A 224 -13.59 -8.95 8.65
C SER A 224 -14.50 -10.06 9.19
N TYR A 225 -14.04 -11.32 9.19
CA TYR A 225 -14.80 -12.46 9.70
C TYR A 225 -15.13 -12.32 11.19
N LEU A 226 -14.16 -11.83 12.00
CA LEU A 226 -14.29 -11.69 13.45
C LEU A 226 -15.07 -10.44 13.88
N SER A 227 -14.97 -9.33 13.13
CA SER A 227 -15.54 -8.04 13.52
C SER A 227 -16.86 -7.69 12.80
N ASP A 228 -17.20 -8.41 11.75
CA ASP A 228 -18.28 -8.06 10.80
C ASP A 228 -18.06 -6.74 10.06
N ALA A 229 -16.82 -6.20 10.09
CA ALA A 229 -16.45 -5.01 9.37
C ALA A 229 -16.47 -5.24 7.86
N ALA A 230 -16.98 -4.27 7.11
CA ALA A 230 -16.91 -4.28 5.66
C ALA A 230 -15.44 -4.18 5.20
N LEU A 231 -15.05 -4.96 4.21
CA LEU A 231 -13.71 -4.92 3.60
C LEU A 231 -13.80 -4.18 2.26
N ILE A 232 -13.28 -2.95 2.22
CA ILE A 232 -13.37 -2.04 1.08
C ILE A 232 -12.02 -1.92 0.40
N PRO A 233 -11.88 -2.41 -0.84
CA PRO A 233 -10.67 -2.16 -1.64
C PRO A 233 -10.56 -0.69 -1.98
N THR A 234 -9.43 -0.06 -1.59
CA THR A 234 -9.24 1.37 -1.78
C THR A 234 -7.83 1.65 -2.31
N PHE A 235 -7.75 2.40 -3.40
CA PHE A 235 -6.48 2.69 -4.07
C PHE A 235 -6.34 4.18 -4.35
N VAL A 236 -5.11 4.69 -4.22
CA VAL A 236 -4.75 6.07 -4.55
C VAL A 236 -3.68 6.05 -5.62
N LEU A 237 -4.08 6.36 -6.83
CA LEU A 237 -3.30 6.17 -8.04
C LEU A 237 -2.88 7.51 -8.63
N MET A 238 -1.60 7.67 -8.92
CA MET A 238 -1.07 8.89 -9.53
C MET A 238 -1.37 8.90 -11.04
N ASP A 239 -2.00 9.96 -11.53
CA ASP A 239 -2.27 10.18 -12.95
C ASP A 239 -1.01 10.69 -13.71
N ARG A 240 -1.19 11.02 -15.00
CA ARG A 240 -0.12 11.57 -15.85
C ARG A 240 0.29 12.99 -15.44
N ASN A 241 -0.62 13.74 -14.82
CA ASN A 241 -0.42 15.11 -14.37
C ASN A 241 0.08 15.19 -12.92
N ASN A 242 0.52 14.07 -12.34
CA ASN A 242 0.99 13.95 -10.96
C ASN A 242 -0.06 14.36 -9.91
N ARG A 243 -1.34 14.17 -10.23
CA ARG A 243 -2.46 14.24 -9.30
C ARG A 243 -2.96 12.85 -8.96
N TYR A 244 -3.80 12.73 -7.95
CA TYR A 244 -4.28 11.45 -7.45
C TYR A 244 -5.74 11.21 -7.81
N ARG A 245 -6.02 10.00 -8.23
CA ARG A 245 -7.34 9.40 -8.33
C ARG A 245 -7.51 8.46 -7.15
N CYS A 246 -8.49 8.72 -6.30
CA CYS A 246 -8.86 7.84 -5.19
C CYS A 246 -10.04 6.99 -5.63
N ILE A 247 -9.95 5.69 -5.44
CA ILE A 247 -10.99 4.72 -5.83
C ILE A 247 -11.27 3.85 -4.62
N ALA A 248 -12.50 3.88 -4.12
CA ALA A 248 -12.99 2.91 -3.15
C ALA A 248 -14.03 2.02 -3.86
N GLU A 249 -13.69 0.77 -4.11
CA GLU A 249 -14.61 -0.21 -4.70
C GLU A 249 -15.74 -0.53 -3.71
N PRO A 250 -16.86 -1.13 -4.17
CA PRO A 250 -17.83 -1.73 -3.26
C PRO A 250 -17.18 -2.72 -2.30
N PRO A 251 -17.75 -2.94 -1.10
CA PRO A 251 -17.26 -3.95 -0.18
C PRO A 251 -17.15 -5.32 -0.86
N ILE A 252 -16.07 -6.04 -0.58
CA ILE A 252 -15.92 -7.41 -1.07
C ILE A 252 -17.03 -8.28 -0.41
N ASP A 253 -17.79 -8.97 -1.24
CA ASP A 253 -18.75 -9.96 -0.77
C ASP A 253 -18.01 -11.17 -0.19
N LEU A 254 -17.95 -11.26 1.14
CA LEU A 254 -17.22 -12.30 1.85
C LEU A 254 -18.15 -13.45 2.26
N GLN A 255 -17.70 -14.68 2.01
CA GLN A 255 -18.43 -15.89 2.41
C GLN A 255 -18.43 -16.07 3.94
N ARG A 256 -19.58 -16.50 4.46
CA ARG A 256 -19.83 -16.81 5.89
C ARG A 256 -20.69 -18.06 6.01
N SER A 257 -20.16 -19.20 5.55
CA SER A 257 -20.89 -20.48 5.55
C SER A 257 -20.88 -21.18 6.92
N GLY A 258 -20.16 -20.62 7.90
CA GLY A 258 -19.91 -21.24 9.20
C GLY A 258 -18.75 -22.25 9.20
N LYS A 259 -18.15 -22.54 8.04
CA LYS A 259 -16.94 -23.36 7.91
C LYS A 259 -15.72 -22.44 7.80
N ARG A 260 -15.22 -21.95 8.95
CA ARG A 260 -14.23 -20.90 9.07
C ARG A 260 -13.04 -21.03 8.11
N ASP A 261 -12.38 -22.17 8.09
CA ASP A 261 -11.15 -22.34 7.29
C ASP A 261 -11.46 -22.28 5.78
N LYS A 262 -12.59 -22.85 5.36
CA LYS A 262 -13.07 -22.76 3.99
C LYS A 262 -13.42 -21.32 3.63
N ASP A 263 -14.17 -20.63 4.51
CA ASP A 263 -14.55 -19.23 4.29
C ASP A 263 -13.32 -18.32 4.19
N LEU A 264 -12.31 -18.51 5.06
CA LEU A 264 -11.07 -17.73 5.03
C LEU A 264 -10.27 -17.98 3.73
N ALA A 265 -10.18 -19.22 3.27
CA ALA A 265 -9.50 -19.55 2.02
C ALA A 265 -10.20 -18.90 0.82
N GLU A 266 -11.51 -19.01 0.72
CA GLU A 266 -12.31 -18.43 -0.37
C GLU A 266 -12.27 -16.90 -0.33
N ASN A 267 -12.40 -16.29 0.84
CA ASN A 267 -12.36 -14.85 1.02
C ASN A 267 -10.98 -14.29 0.69
N THR A 268 -9.90 -14.98 1.07
CA THR A 268 -8.53 -14.57 0.70
C THR A 268 -8.32 -14.66 -0.82
N GLN A 269 -8.91 -15.66 -1.49
CA GLN A 269 -8.89 -15.72 -2.95
C GLN A 269 -9.67 -14.56 -3.60
N ARG A 270 -10.82 -14.17 -3.06
CA ARG A 270 -11.58 -12.99 -3.55
C ARG A 270 -10.78 -11.71 -3.40
N ILE A 271 -10.07 -11.53 -2.28
CA ILE A 271 -9.12 -10.43 -2.07
C ILE A 271 -8.05 -10.41 -3.14
N ALA A 272 -7.41 -11.56 -3.42
CA ALA A 272 -6.37 -11.67 -4.44
C ALA A 272 -6.89 -11.25 -5.83
N VAL A 273 -8.09 -11.68 -6.23
CA VAL A 273 -8.71 -11.30 -7.51
C VAL A 273 -8.90 -9.80 -7.64
N VAL A 274 -9.35 -9.13 -6.58
CA VAL A 274 -9.52 -7.67 -6.59
C VAL A 274 -8.18 -6.96 -6.72
N LEU A 275 -7.16 -7.39 -5.97
CA LEU A 275 -5.83 -6.80 -6.04
C LEU A 275 -5.19 -7.04 -7.42
N GLU A 276 -5.38 -8.24 -8.01
CA GLU A 276 -4.91 -8.58 -9.36
C GLU A 276 -5.48 -7.62 -10.40
N LYS A 277 -6.80 -7.36 -10.36
CA LYS A 277 -7.49 -6.40 -11.25
C LYS A 277 -6.79 -5.04 -11.25
N PHE A 278 -6.52 -4.48 -10.06
CA PHE A 278 -5.92 -3.16 -9.94
C PHE A 278 -4.45 -3.13 -10.33
N ILE A 279 -3.67 -4.15 -9.96
CA ILE A 279 -2.26 -4.25 -10.34
C ILE A 279 -2.11 -4.41 -11.84
N ARG A 280 -2.97 -5.20 -12.50
CA ARG A 280 -2.99 -5.36 -13.97
C ARG A 280 -3.26 -4.04 -14.69
N ASN A 281 -4.15 -3.21 -14.15
CA ASN A 281 -4.50 -1.91 -14.73
C ASN A 281 -3.44 -0.82 -14.48
N TYR A 282 -2.64 -0.94 -13.41
CA TYR A 282 -1.64 0.04 -13.00
C TYR A 282 -0.28 -0.60 -12.66
N PRO A 283 0.30 -1.41 -13.55
CA PRO A 283 1.47 -2.23 -13.26
C PRO A 283 2.73 -1.39 -12.99
N ASP A 284 2.80 -0.16 -13.51
CA ASP A 284 3.89 0.79 -13.27
C ASP A 284 3.80 1.49 -11.89
N GLN A 285 2.81 1.13 -11.06
CA GLN A 285 2.64 1.64 -9.70
C GLN A 285 2.64 0.52 -8.64
N TRP A 286 2.87 -0.74 -9.00
CA TRP A 286 3.02 -1.84 -8.05
C TRP A 286 4.49 -2.01 -7.64
N TYR A 287 4.86 -1.44 -6.48
CA TYR A 287 6.26 -1.30 -6.05
C TYR A 287 6.80 -2.57 -5.40
N THR A 288 7.27 -3.50 -6.22
CA THR A 288 7.79 -4.80 -5.80
C THR A 288 9.17 -5.02 -6.41
N PHE A 289 10.25 -4.66 -5.66
CA PHE A 289 11.64 -4.67 -6.11
C PHE A 289 12.39 -5.98 -5.78
N TYR A 290 11.67 -7.05 -5.49
CA TYR A 290 12.19 -8.39 -5.25
C TYR A 290 11.38 -9.40 -6.06
N ASP A 291 11.88 -10.62 -6.20
CA ASP A 291 11.17 -11.70 -6.89
C ASP A 291 9.95 -12.14 -6.07
N TYR A 292 8.80 -11.54 -6.38
CA TYR A 292 7.56 -11.71 -5.62
C TYR A 292 7.05 -13.15 -5.68
N PHE A 293 6.96 -13.69 -6.90
CA PHE A 293 6.36 -15.00 -7.11
C PHE A 293 7.23 -16.14 -6.56
N SER A 294 8.55 -16.00 -6.61
CA SER A 294 9.46 -16.98 -5.97
C SER A 294 9.40 -16.88 -4.45
N ARG A 295 9.33 -15.66 -3.89
CA ARG A 295 9.32 -15.43 -2.44
C ARG A 295 8.03 -15.89 -1.77
N HIS A 296 6.89 -15.72 -2.45
CA HIS A 296 5.56 -16.04 -1.93
C HIS A 296 5.00 -17.34 -2.51
N LYS A 297 5.83 -18.15 -3.18
CA LYS A 297 5.42 -19.41 -3.80
C LYS A 297 4.79 -20.35 -2.77
N ALA A 298 3.58 -20.82 -3.06
CA ALA A 298 2.91 -21.88 -2.33
C ALA A 298 3.21 -23.25 -3.00
N PRO A 299 3.27 -24.35 -2.24
CA PRO A 299 3.53 -25.69 -2.75
C PRO A 299 2.44 -26.20 -3.70
#